data_c68dcdfc03285afe55b294bb6821bc0e
#
_entry.id   c68dcdfc03285afe55b294bb6821bc0e
#
_cell.length_a   1.000
_cell.length_b   1.000
_cell.length_c   1.000
_cell.angle_alpha   90.00
_cell.angle_beta   90.00
_cell.angle_gamma   90.00
#
_symmetry.space_group_name_H-M   'P 1'
#
loop_
_entity.id
_entity.type
_entity.pdbx_description
1 polymer ?
#
loop_
_entity_poly.entity_id
_entity_poly.type
_entity_poly.pdbx_seq_one_letter_code
_entity_poly.pdbx_strand_id
1 'polypeptide(L)'
;TCHDGKTFRYSDYFVGDKPSPYRLSQTFQEHELGWEFPNVRRYHDYLLDNVDGVIACLYEYFVTYQKYAPAEKLFYSGTPICTSELVPDFITETPEKVKFFIGMYKGRTVIKGTDLMLEALKRVHDRYPNESEITVVESVPYEQYKSLMRSSHVALDQLYSYTPSTNALIAMAQGTVAVSGAEEEFYQFIGEKECRPVINVSPLVPGDIDRQLEHLITHRHLLPQLSRQSREFVIKHNDATLVARRHLEAWDAISNLKNNR
;
A
#
# COMPACT_ATOMS: atom_id res chain seq x y z
N THR A 1 -9.66 8.88 6.89
CA THR A 1 -9.40 10.25 7.39
C THR A 1 -8.05 10.42 8.06
N CYS A 2 -7.39 9.34 8.44
CA CYS A 2 -6.08 9.35 9.11
C CYS A 2 -4.94 8.89 8.18
N HIS A 3 -5.14 8.92 6.91
CA HIS A 3 -4.25 8.31 5.93
C HIS A 3 -3.01 9.13 5.58
N ASP A 4 -2.96 10.38 6.00
CA ASP A 4 -1.85 11.28 5.71
C ASP A 4 -1.01 11.61 6.95
N GLY A 5 -1.24 10.93 8.05
CA GLY A 5 -0.53 11.11 9.31
C GLY A 5 -0.89 12.38 10.09
N LYS A 6 -1.72 13.27 9.54
CA LYS A 6 -2.08 14.55 10.20
C LYS A 6 -2.87 14.40 11.49
N THR A 7 -3.46 13.24 11.70
CA THR A 7 -4.22 12.90 12.90
C THR A 7 -3.42 12.11 13.91
N PHE A 8 -2.27 11.59 13.55
CA PHE A 8 -1.42 10.84 14.46
C PHE A 8 -0.34 11.72 15.05
N ARG A 9 0.02 11.43 16.30
CA ARG A 9 1.22 11.99 16.91
C ARG A 9 2.45 11.36 16.27
N TYR A 10 3.55 12.06 16.33
CA TYR A 10 4.83 11.61 15.84
C TYR A 10 5.26 10.25 16.40
N SER A 11 5.01 10.04 17.71
CA SER A 11 5.26 8.78 18.40
C SER A 11 4.47 7.59 17.86
N ASP A 12 3.42 7.83 17.09
CA ASP A 12 2.49 6.79 16.63
C ASP A 12 2.97 6.06 15.37
N TYR A 13 4.04 6.58 14.75
CA TYR A 13 4.66 5.98 13.59
C TYR A 13 5.69 4.89 13.94
N PHE A 14 5.40 4.09 14.95
CA PHE A 14 6.14 2.87 15.26
C PHE A 14 5.21 1.67 15.22
N VAL A 15 5.70 0.57 14.66
CA VAL A 15 5.06 -0.74 14.75
C VAL A 15 5.96 -1.62 15.61
N GLY A 16 5.52 -1.91 16.83
CA GLY A 16 6.39 -2.47 17.85
C GLY A 16 7.57 -1.53 18.12
N ASP A 17 8.77 -2.06 18.07
CA ASP A 17 10.01 -1.30 18.27
C ASP A 17 10.59 -0.73 16.99
N LYS A 18 9.97 -1.01 15.82
CA LYS A 18 10.44 -0.54 14.53
C LYS A 18 9.80 0.78 14.16
N PRO A 19 10.58 1.77 13.70
CA PRO A 19 10.01 2.99 13.15
C PRO A 19 9.24 2.66 11.86
N SER A 20 8.06 3.26 11.71
CA SER A 20 7.34 3.21 10.43
C SER A 20 8.23 3.79 9.32
N PRO A 21 8.27 3.18 8.13
CA PRO A 21 8.99 3.73 6.98
C PRO A 21 8.62 5.18 6.68
N TYR A 22 7.39 5.60 6.94
CA TYR A 22 6.94 6.97 6.77
C TYR A 22 7.75 7.98 7.59
N ARG A 23 8.28 7.59 8.77
CA ARG A 23 9.15 8.46 9.58
C ARG A 23 10.44 8.88 8.86
N LEU A 24 10.84 8.16 7.85
CA LEU A 24 12.01 8.45 7.04
C LEU A 24 11.70 9.39 5.87
N SER A 25 10.41 9.67 5.60
CA SER A 25 10.02 10.58 4.54
C SER A 25 10.51 12.00 4.85
N GLN A 26 10.95 12.70 3.82
CA GLN A 26 11.31 14.12 3.94
C GLN A 26 10.16 14.95 4.51
N THR A 27 8.93 14.69 4.07
CA THR A 27 7.73 15.39 4.59
C THR A 27 7.59 15.21 6.09
N PHE A 28 7.85 14.02 6.62
CA PHE A 28 7.79 13.79 8.05
C PHE A 28 8.87 14.57 8.78
N GLN A 29 10.11 14.57 8.26
CA GLN A 29 11.24 15.26 8.87
C GLN A 29 11.10 16.78 8.83
N GLU A 30 10.60 17.33 7.72
CA GLU A 30 10.43 18.80 7.54
C GLU A 30 9.23 19.36 8.32
N HIS A 31 8.21 18.54 8.58
CA HIS A 31 6.96 18.97 9.20
C HIS A 31 6.75 18.39 10.60
N GLU A 32 7.80 17.93 11.25
CA GLU A 32 7.75 17.32 12.57
C GLU A 32 6.87 18.09 13.58
N LEU A 33 7.01 19.39 13.62
CA LEU A 33 6.27 20.26 14.53
C LEU A 33 4.91 20.72 13.97
N GLY A 34 4.72 20.66 12.66
CA GLY A 34 3.50 21.15 11.98
C GLY A 34 2.30 20.21 12.07
N TRP A 35 2.53 18.95 12.43
CA TRP A 35 1.50 17.91 12.46
C TRP A 35 0.73 17.84 13.77
N GLU A 36 1.27 18.39 14.85
CA GLU A 36 0.61 18.54 16.14
C GLU A 36 -0.24 19.82 16.22
N PHE A 37 -1.10 20.05 15.23
CA PHE A 37 -2.08 21.13 15.38
C PHE A 37 -3.02 20.82 16.55
N PRO A 38 -3.09 21.66 17.58
CA PRO A 38 -3.91 21.39 18.77
C PRO A 38 -5.39 21.14 18.45
N ASN A 39 -5.88 21.75 17.36
CA ASN A 39 -7.27 21.57 16.91
C ASN A 39 -7.51 20.20 16.26
N VAL A 40 -6.55 19.67 15.50
CA VAL A 40 -6.64 18.36 14.86
C VAL A 40 -6.63 17.27 15.94
N ARG A 41 -5.73 17.40 16.91
CA ARG A 41 -5.64 16.47 18.05
C ARG A 41 -6.91 16.47 18.88
N ARG A 42 -7.43 17.63 19.25
CA ARG A 42 -8.67 17.77 20.02
C ARG A 42 -9.86 17.17 19.28
N TYR A 43 -9.92 17.33 17.95
CA TYR A 43 -10.95 16.75 17.13
C TYR A 43 -10.83 15.23 17.05
N HIS A 44 -9.62 14.70 16.93
CA HIS A 44 -9.35 13.26 16.96
C HIS A 44 -9.73 12.64 18.30
N ASP A 45 -9.34 13.26 19.42
CA ASP A 45 -9.69 12.79 20.76
C ASP A 45 -11.23 12.83 20.94
N TYR A 46 -11.88 13.92 20.50
CA TYR A 46 -13.34 14.01 20.50
C TYR A 46 -14.00 12.91 19.68
N LEU A 47 -13.48 12.59 18.49
CA LEU A 47 -14.04 11.50 17.67
C LEU A 47 -13.93 10.14 18.40
N LEU A 48 -12.76 9.83 18.97
CA LEU A 48 -12.54 8.57 19.68
C LEU A 48 -13.45 8.41 20.89
N ASP A 49 -13.72 9.50 21.61
CA ASP A 49 -14.63 9.50 22.76
C ASP A 49 -16.11 9.31 22.37
N ASN A 50 -16.48 9.69 21.14
CA ASN A 50 -17.88 9.73 20.71
C ASN A 50 -18.25 8.70 19.63
N VAL A 51 -17.30 7.92 19.09
CA VAL A 51 -17.61 6.84 18.15
C VAL A 51 -17.85 5.52 18.88
N ASP A 52 -18.77 4.73 18.35
CA ASP A 52 -19.08 3.41 18.90
C ASP A 52 -18.00 2.37 18.56
N GLY A 53 -17.23 2.56 17.48
CA GLY A 53 -16.13 1.70 17.07
C GLY A 53 -15.27 2.30 15.96
N VAL A 54 -14.13 1.68 15.68
CA VAL A 54 -13.15 2.07 14.67
C VAL A 54 -12.91 0.90 13.73
N ILE A 55 -13.00 1.13 12.42
CA ILE A 55 -12.67 0.15 11.39
C ILE A 55 -11.46 0.66 10.61
N ALA A 56 -10.32 -0.01 10.74
CA ALA A 56 -9.08 0.31 10.05
C ALA A 56 -8.97 -0.48 8.74
N CYS A 57 -8.65 0.20 7.63
CA CYS A 57 -8.49 -0.44 6.32
C CYS A 57 -7.04 -0.82 5.99
N LEU A 58 -6.05 -0.31 6.70
CA LEU A 58 -4.64 -0.64 6.57
C LEU A 58 -4.09 -1.16 7.91
N TYR A 59 -3.10 -2.06 7.82
CA TYR A 59 -2.45 -2.64 8.99
C TYR A 59 -1.83 -1.57 9.90
N GLU A 60 -1.10 -0.61 9.33
CA GLU A 60 -0.48 0.48 10.07
C GLU A 60 -1.52 1.33 10.80
N TYR A 61 -2.72 1.50 10.27
CA TYR A 61 -3.81 2.19 10.96
C TYR A 61 -4.35 1.35 12.10
N PHE A 62 -4.55 0.05 11.87
CA PHE A 62 -5.03 -0.86 12.92
C PHE A 62 -4.08 -0.86 14.12
N VAL A 63 -2.79 -1.06 13.90
CA VAL A 63 -1.76 -1.09 14.96
C VAL A 63 -1.67 0.25 15.68
N THR A 64 -1.78 1.36 14.96
CA THR A 64 -1.77 2.69 15.57
C THR A 64 -2.99 2.91 16.46
N TYR A 65 -4.19 2.53 15.99
CA TYR A 65 -5.41 2.68 16.77
C TYR A 65 -5.51 1.75 17.97
N GLN A 66 -4.75 0.66 18.03
CA GLN A 66 -4.64 -0.16 19.25
C GLN A 66 -4.19 0.63 20.48
N LYS A 67 -3.54 1.79 20.28
CA LYS A 67 -3.10 2.67 21.38
C LYS A 67 -4.21 3.55 21.93
N TYR A 68 -5.30 3.74 21.18
CA TYR A 68 -6.34 4.73 21.45
C TYR A 68 -7.73 4.13 21.63
N ALA A 69 -8.02 3.04 20.94
CA ALA A 69 -9.34 2.41 20.97
C ALA A 69 -9.26 1.09 21.77
N PRO A 70 -10.28 0.78 22.60
CA PRO A 70 -10.41 -0.52 23.22
C PRO A 70 -10.43 -1.63 22.19
N ALA A 71 -9.83 -2.78 22.51
CA ALA A 71 -9.68 -3.89 21.56
C ALA A 71 -11.03 -4.37 20.98
N GLU A 72 -12.08 -4.39 21.81
CA GLU A 72 -13.43 -4.80 21.42
C GLU A 72 -14.13 -3.80 20.48
N LYS A 73 -13.60 -2.59 20.33
CA LYS A 73 -14.12 -1.54 19.44
C LYS A 73 -13.27 -1.33 18.18
N LEU A 74 -12.16 -2.05 18.04
CA LEU A 74 -11.22 -1.87 16.92
C LEU A 74 -11.29 -3.07 15.98
N PHE A 75 -11.59 -2.81 14.71
CA PHE A 75 -11.76 -3.81 13.67
C PHE A 75 -10.85 -3.52 12.48
N TYR A 76 -10.47 -4.58 11.76
CA TYR A 76 -9.72 -4.50 10.51
C TYR A 76 -10.59 -4.97 9.36
N SER A 77 -10.68 -4.17 8.30
CA SER A 77 -11.47 -4.53 7.11
C SER A 77 -10.62 -4.91 5.90
N GLY A 78 -9.46 -4.32 5.72
CA GLY A 78 -8.73 -4.27 4.46
C GLY A 78 -9.27 -3.17 3.54
N THR A 79 -8.51 -2.86 2.49
CA THR A 79 -8.90 -1.89 1.45
C THR A 79 -9.75 -2.58 0.39
N PRO A 80 -10.99 -2.11 0.09
CA PRO A 80 -11.86 -2.77 -0.89
C PRO A 80 -11.40 -2.51 -2.32
N ILE A 81 -11.33 -3.56 -3.13
CA ILE A 81 -11.08 -3.52 -4.56
C ILE A 81 -12.20 -4.27 -5.30
N CYS A 82 -12.86 -3.59 -6.22
CA CYS A 82 -13.92 -4.21 -7.04
C CYS A 82 -13.30 -5.09 -8.13
N THR A 83 -12.90 -6.30 -7.75
CA THR A 83 -12.17 -7.22 -8.63
C THR A 83 -12.98 -7.66 -9.83
N SER A 84 -14.32 -7.67 -9.74
CA SER A 84 -15.23 -8.01 -10.84
C SER A 84 -15.25 -6.96 -11.96
N GLU A 85 -14.90 -5.71 -11.67
CA GLU A 85 -14.83 -4.62 -12.65
C GLU A 85 -13.44 -4.46 -13.28
N LEU A 86 -12.44 -5.12 -12.74
CA LEU A 86 -11.07 -5.07 -13.20
C LEU A 86 -10.72 -6.30 -14.04
N VAL A 87 -10.64 -6.11 -15.36
CA VAL A 87 -10.26 -7.19 -16.28
C VAL A 87 -8.76 -7.42 -16.17
N PRO A 88 -8.31 -8.64 -15.80
CA PRO A 88 -6.88 -8.93 -15.72
C PRO A 88 -6.26 -9.05 -17.11
N ASP A 89 -4.99 -8.66 -17.20
CA ASP A 89 -4.12 -8.86 -18.34
C ASP A 89 -2.86 -9.58 -17.84
N PHE A 90 -2.95 -10.89 -17.73
CA PHE A 90 -1.88 -11.69 -17.14
C PHE A 90 -0.64 -11.75 -18.04
N ILE A 91 0.51 -11.66 -17.42
CA ILE A 91 1.78 -11.99 -18.05
C ILE A 91 1.81 -13.51 -18.24
N THR A 92 1.71 -13.99 -19.48
CA THR A 92 1.60 -15.42 -19.79
C THR A 92 2.95 -16.05 -20.09
N GLU A 93 3.90 -15.26 -20.60
CA GLU A 93 5.24 -15.70 -21.02
C GLU A 93 6.30 -14.80 -20.41
N THR A 94 7.54 -15.28 -20.37
CA THR A 94 8.69 -14.46 -19.95
C THR A 94 8.88 -13.30 -20.94
N PRO A 95 8.74 -12.05 -20.52
CA PRO A 95 8.85 -10.92 -21.45
C PRO A 95 10.31 -10.70 -21.84
N GLU A 96 10.54 -10.26 -23.09
CA GLU A 96 11.87 -9.83 -23.55
C GLU A 96 12.34 -8.62 -22.75
N LYS A 97 11.44 -7.65 -22.54
CA LYS A 97 11.66 -6.43 -21.74
C LYS A 97 10.65 -6.35 -20.60
N VAL A 98 11.12 -5.95 -19.44
CA VAL A 98 10.23 -5.64 -18.30
C VAL A 98 9.70 -4.22 -18.45
N LYS A 99 8.38 -4.08 -18.57
CA LYS A 99 7.70 -2.78 -18.66
C LYS A 99 7.33 -2.31 -17.26
N PHE A 100 7.97 -1.24 -16.83
CA PHE A 100 7.71 -0.60 -15.54
C PHE A 100 6.76 0.59 -15.72
N PHE A 101 5.82 0.71 -14.79
CA PHE A 101 4.90 1.83 -14.68
C PHE A 101 5.11 2.54 -13.35
N ILE A 102 5.14 3.86 -13.37
CA ILE A 102 5.11 4.68 -12.16
C ILE A 102 4.18 5.88 -12.35
N GLY A 103 3.19 5.98 -11.45
CA GLY A 103 2.30 7.12 -11.40
C GLY A 103 2.81 8.19 -10.44
N MET A 104 3.02 9.40 -10.96
CA MET A 104 3.47 10.55 -10.19
C MET A 104 2.28 11.47 -9.90
N TYR A 105 2.03 11.75 -8.62
CA TYR A 105 0.98 12.67 -8.23
C TYR A 105 1.59 13.93 -7.61
N LYS A 106 1.43 15.09 -8.28
CA LYS A 106 1.90 16.39 -7.79
C LYS A 106 1.47 16.62 -6.33
N GLY A 107 2.42 16.94 -5.46
CA GLY A 107 2.19 17.19 -4.05
C GLY A 107 2.16 15.93 -3.15
N ARG A 108 2.33 14.71 -3.71
CA ARG A 108 2.43 13.48 -2.92
C ARG A 108 3.64 12.61 -3.26
N THR A 109 4.47 13.00 -4.20
CA THR A 109 5.66 12.24 -4.61
C THR A 109 6.59 11.97 -3.44
N VAL A 110 6.91 13.02 -2.69
CA VAL A 110 7.81 12.93 -1.52
C VAL A 110 7.17 12.12 -0.38
N ILE A 111 5.87 12.34 -0.10
CA ILE A 111 5.14 11.58 0.94
C ILE A 111 5.10 10.09 0.63
N LYS A 112 4.96 9.72 -0.64
CA LYS A 112 4.96 8.33 -1.09
C LYS A 112 6.35 7.76 -1.32
N GLY A 113 7.37 8.60 -1.47
CA GLY A 113 8.72 8.21 -1.89
C GLY A 113 8.80 7.78 -3.36
N THR A 114 7.81 8.17 -4.19
CA THR A 114 7.81 7.81 -5.62
C THR A 114 8.87 8.56 -6.42
N ASP A 115 9.35 9.70 -5.94
CA ASP A 115 10.52 10.40 -6.43
C ASP A 115 11.78 9.53 -6.32
N LEU A 116 12.04 8.97 -5.15
CA LEU A 116 13.17 8.06 -4.91
C LEU A 116 13.05 6.77 -5.71
N MET A 117 11.83 6.23 -5.81
CA MET A 117 11.55 5.05 -6.62
C MET A 117 11.82 5.31 -8.12
N LEU A 118 11.43 6.48 -8.63
CA LEU A 118 11.68 6.87 -10.02
C LEU A 118 13.18 7.04 -10.30
N GLU A 119 13.92 7.67 -9.37
CA GLU A 119 15.38 7.81 -9.49
C GLU A 119 16.08 6.45 -9.51
N ALA A 120 15.70 5.53 -8.64
CA ALA A 120 16.21 4.17 -8.63
C ALA A 120 15.87 3.43 -9.93
N LEU A 121 14.62 3.56 -10.40
CA LEU A 121 14.19 2.94 -11.67
C LEU A 121 15.00 3.45 -12.86
N LYS A 122 15.29 4.74 -12.94
CA LYS A 122 16.15 5.31 -13.98
C LYS A 122 17.57 4.75 -13.92
N ARG A 123 18.19 4.72 -12.72
CA ARG A 123 19.54 4.13 -12.56
C ARG A 123 19.59 2.65 -13.00
N VAL A 124 18.53 1.89 -12.68
CA VAL A 124 18.45 0.48 -13.11
C VAL A 124 18.25 0.38 -14.61
N HIS A 125 17.36 1.21 -15.19
CA HIS A 125 17.17 1.26 -16.64
C HIS A 125 18.44 1.60 -17.40
N ASP A 126 19.23 2.54 -16.91
CA ASP A 126 20.52 2.91 -17.54
C ASP A 126 21.51 1.74 -17.57
N ARG A 127 21.42 0.81 -16.61
CA ARG A 127 22.20 -0.45 -16.61
C ARG A 127 21.62 -1.54 -17.50
N TYR A 128 20.30 -1.53 -17.73
CA TYR A 128 19.55 -2.54 -18.47
C TYR A 128 18.63 -1.94 -19.54
N PRO A 129 19.15 -1.10 -20.47
CA PRO A 129 18.30 -0.34 -21.40
C PRO A 129 17.61 -1.22 -22.46
N ASN A 130 18.16 -2.39 -22.74
CA ASN A 130 17.58 -3.32 -23.70
C ASN A 130 16.56 -4.28 -23.07
N GLU A 131 16.61 -4.49 -21.75
CA GLU A 131 15.79 -5.42 -20.98
C GLU A 131 14.67 -4.75 -20.19
N SER A 132 14.61 -3.40 -20.21
CA SER A 132 13.59 -2.64 -19.49
C SER A 132 12.98 -1.51 -20.31
N GLU A 133 11.78 -1.10 -19.92
CA GLU A 133 11.04 0.04 -20.46
C GLU A 133 10.35 0.77 -19.31
N ILE A 134 10.33 2.10 -19.34
CA ILE A 134 9.73 2.92 -18.28
C ILE A 134 8.57 3.75 -18.84
N THR A 135 7.41 3.63 -18.21
CA THR A 135 6.26 4.51 -18.43
C THR A 135 6.05 5.35 -17.17
N VAL A 136 6.34 6.64 -17.27
CA VAL A 136 6.06 7.63 -16.22
C VAL A 136 4.77 8.36 -16.56
N VAL A 137 3.83 8.37 -15.63
CA VAL A 137 2.51 8.99 -15.86
C VAL A 137 2.26 10.07 -14.81
N GLU A 138 1.94 11.26 -15.26
CA GLU A 138 1.58 12.39 -14.40
C GLU A 138 0.29 13.05 -14.92
N SER A 139 -0.71 13.15 -14.06
CA SER A 139 -1.93 13.94 -14.32
C SER A 139 -2.70 13.56 -15.59
N VAL A 140 -2.92 12.26 -15.81
CA VAL A 140 -3.81 11.79 -16.90
C VAL A 140 -5.19 11.40 -16.37
N PRO A 141 -6.23 11.31 -17.21
CA PRO A 141 -7.54 10.78 -16.83
C PRO A 141 -7.45 9.36 -16.25
N TYR A 142 -8.29 9.06 -15.27
CA TYR A 142 -8.21 7.80 -14.51
C TYR A 142 -8.29 6.54 -15.38
N GLU A 143 -9.14 6.52 -16.40
CA GLU A 143 -9.26 5.37 -17.31
C GLU A 143 -7.98 5.15 -18.12
N GLN A 144 -7.36 6.24 -18.59
CA GLN A 144 -6.06 6.17 -19.25
C GLN A 144 -4.96 5.68 -18.31
N TYR A 145 -4.97 6.17 -17.06
CA TYR A 145 -4.06 5.73 -16.01
C TYR A 145 -4.14 4.21 -15.81
N LYS A 146 -5.36 3.69 -15.60
CA LYS A 146 -5.59 2.25 -15.42
C LYS A 146 -5.15 1.43 -16.62
N SER A 147 -5.41 1.93 -17.83
CA SER A 147 -5.02 1.25 -19.07
C SER A 147 -3.51 1.16 -19.23
N LEU A 148 -2.77 2.25 -18.98
CA LEU A 148 -1.31 2.28 -19.02
C LEU A 148 -0.69 1.37 -17.96
N MET A 149 -1.24 1.37 -16.74
CA MET A 149 -0.81 0.49 -15.67
C MET A 149 -1.04 -0.98 -16.04
N ARG A 150 -2.23 -1.32 -16.57
CA ARG A 150 -2.56 -2.68 -17.01
C ARG A 150 -1.66 -3.21 -18.12
N SER A 151 -1.23 -2.35 -19.06
CA SER A 151 -0.33 -2.71 -20.17
C SER A 151 1.13 -2.87 -19.74
N SER A 152 1.44 -2.65 -18.48
CA SER A 152 2.78 -2.77 -17.91
C SER A 152 2.92 -4.08 -17.12
N HIS A 153 4.15 -4.55 -16.94
CA HIS A 153 4.41 -5.78 -16.17
C HIS A 153 4.53 -5.51 -14.68
N VAL A 154 5.12 -4.36 -14.32
CA VAL A 154 5.43 -3.97 -12.94
C VAL A 154 4.98 -2.55 -12.68
N ALA A 155 4.26 -2.32 -11.59
CA ALA A 155 3.83 -1.00 -11.15
C ALA A 155 4.49 -0.61 -9.82
N LEU A 156 5.13 0.57 -9.78
CA LEU A 156 5.69 1.14 -8.56
C LEU A 156 4.64 2.04 -7.91
N ASP A 157 4.34 1.82 -6.61
CA ASP A 157 3.30 2.59 -5.91
C ASP A 157 3.87 3.49 -4.81
N GLN A 158 4.34 2.92 -3.71
CA GLN A 158 4.81 3.73 -2.58
C GLN A 158 5.90 3.03 -1.78
N LEU A 159 6.86 3.83 -1.29
CA LEU A 159 8.01 3.39 -0.52
C LEU A 159 7.71 3.36 0.99
N TYR A 160 6.97 4.36 1.47
CA TYR A 160 6.75 4.57 2.91
C TYR A 160 5.44 3.95 3.37
N SER A 161 5.37 2.61 3.36
CA SER A 161 4.19 1.88 3.85
C SER A 161 4.54 0.50 4.37
N TYR A 162 3.70 -0.04 5.25
CA TYR A 162 3.76 -1.45 5.68
C TYR A 162 2.90 -2.36 4.80
N THR A 163 1.93 -1.77 4.07
CA THR A 163 0.96 -2.50 3.27
C THR A 163 0.84 -1.94 1.86
N PRO A 164 0.53 -2.79 0.86
CA PRO A 164 0.14 -2.29 -0.44
C PRO A 164 -1.15 -1.47 -0.33
N SER A 165 -1.14 -0.26 -0.89
CA SER A 165 -2.27 0.66 -0.89
C SER A 165 -3.15 0.46 -2.13
N THR A 166 -4.21 1.26 -2.24
CA THR A 166 -5.23 1.15 -3.30
C THR A 166 -4.64 1.03 -4.71
N ASN A 167 -3.62 1.83 -5.02
CA ASN A 167 -3.03 1.82 -6.36
C ASN A 167 -2.27 0.52 -6.66
N ALA A 168 -1.47 0.03 -5.71
CA ALA A 168 -0.81 -1.28 -5.82
C ALA A 168 -1.86 -2.41 -5.95
N LEU A 169 -2.92 -2.38 -5.14
CA LEU A 169 -3.97 -3.40 -5.18
C LEU A 169 -4.76 -3.37 -6.50
N ILE A 170 -5.00 -2.19 -7.09
CA ILE A 170 -5.61 -2.08 -8.43
C ILE A 170 -4.69 -2.68 -9.51
N ALA A 171 -3.38 -2.37 -9.46
CA ALA A 171 -2.40 -2.97 -10.35
C ALA A 171 -2.42 -4.50 -10.24
N MET A 172 -2.32 -5.01 -9.03
CA MET A 172 -2.34 -6.45 -8.73
C MET A 172 -3.64 -7.12 -9.20
N ALA A 173 -4.79 -6.48 -9.00
CA ALA A 173 -6.07 -6.98 -9.48
C ALA A 173 -6.14 -7.07 -11.01
N GLN A 174 -5.35 -6.27 -11.73
CA GLN A 174 -5.21 -6.33 -13.18
C GLN A 174 -4.13 -7.34 -13.65
N GLY A 175 -3.44 -8.01 -12.73
CA GLY A 175 -2.35 -8.94 -13.05
C GLY A 175 -0.98 -8.28 -13.19
N THR A 176 -0.86 -6.98 -12.86
CA THR A 176 0.41 -6.25 -12.83
C THR A 176 1.10 -6.51 -11.49
N VAL A 177 2.40 -6.78 -11.51
CA VAL A 177 3.19 -7.01 -10.28
C VAL A 177 3.44 -5.67 -9.58
N ALA A 178 3.19 -5.59 -8.28
CA ALA A 178 3.39 -4.36 -7.53
C ALA A 178 4.76 -4.33 -6.84
N VAL A 179 5.45 -3.19 -6.93
CA VAL A 179 6.60 -2.81 -6.09
C VAL A 179 6.11 -1.76 -5.10
N SER A 180 6.06 -2.11 -3.83
CA SER A 180 5.49 -1.27 -2.76
C SER A 180 6.00 -1.76 -1.40
N GLY A 181 5.69 -1.03 -0.33
CA GLY A 181 5.82 -1.59 1.02
C GLY A 181 4.86 -2.77 1.21
N ALA A 182 5.39 -3.86 1.73
CA ALA A 182 4.62 -5.05 2.15
C ALA A 182 5.47 -5.83 3.17
N GLU A 183 5.52 -5.32 4.38
CA GLU A 183 6.40 -5.83 5.42
C GLU A 183 5.91 -7.19 5.99
N GLU A 184 6.83 -7.94 6.59
CA GLU A 184 6.54 -9.26 7.18
C GLU A 184 5.43 -9.20 8.22
N GLU A 185 5.39 -8.14 9.02
CA GLU A 185 4.38 -7.92 10.07
C GLU A 185 2.97 -7.84 9.49
N PHE A 186 2.81 -7.24 8.32
CA PHE A 186 1.53 -7.21 7.61
C PHE A 186 1.08 -8.59 7.19
N TYR A 187 1.95 -9.39 6.57
CA TYR A 187 1.62 -10.75 6.14
C TYR A 187 1.27 -11.65 7.34
N GLN A 188 2.01 -11.52 8.44
CA GLN A 188 1.70 -12.23 9.69
C GLN A 188 0.33 -11.84 10.25
N PHE A 189 0.01 -10.55 10.22
CA PHE A 189 -1.26 -10.02 10.71
C PHE A 189 -2.46 -10.56 9.93
N ILE A 190 -2.39 -10.60 8.60
CA ILE A 190 -3.46 -11.15 7.76
C ILE A 190 -3.42 -12.69 7.62
N GLY A 191 -2.44 -13.34 8.25
CA GLY A 191 -2.28 -14.79 8.23
C GLY A 191 -1.83 -15.35 6.86
N GLU A 192 -1.22 -14.52 5.99
CA GLU A 192 -0.78 -14.94 4.68
C GLU A 192 0.66 -15.47 4.71
N LYS A 193 0.84 -16.75 4.37
CA LYS A 193 2.14 -17.43 4.41
C LYS A 193 2.71 -17.76 3.03
N GLU A 194 1.85 -18.03 2.07
CA GLU A 194 2.21 -18.63 0.78
C GLU A 194 2.16 -17.65 -0.38
N CYS A 195 1.11 -16.82 -0.45
CA CYS A 195 0.87 -15.89 -1.54
C CYS A 195 1.37 -14.49 -1.19
N ARG A 196 2.63 -14.20 -1.51
CA ARG A 196 3.30 -12.92 -1.19
C ARG A 196 3.85 -12.25 -2.46
N PRO A 197 2.98 -11.83 -3.37
CA PRO A 197 3.39 -11.39 -4.71
C PRO A 197 3.94 -9.96 -4.77
N VAL A 198 3.78 -9.16 -3.71
CA VAL A 198 4.30 -7.79 -3.68
C VAL A 198 5.82 -7.82 -3.53
N ILE A 199 6.50 -7.13 -4.41
CA ILE A 199 7.94 -6.91 -4.29
C ILE A 199 8.12 -5.82 -3.25
N ASN A 200 8.46 -6.25 -2.03
CA ASN A 200 8.69 -5.33 -0.92
C ASN A 200 9.96 -4.51 -1.15
N VAL A 201 9.87 -3.21 -0.94
CA VAL A 201 10.98 -2.27 -0.94
C VAL A 201 11.00 -1.51 0.37
N SER A 202 12.18 -1.45 1.00
CA SER A 202 12.34 -0.79 2.29
C SER A 202 13.28 0.39 2.20
N PRO A 203 12.86 1.59 2.63
CA PRO A 203 13.75 2.74 2.71
C PRO A 203 14.80 2.60 3.83
N LEU A 204 14.63 1.62 4.74
CA LEU A 204 15.55 1.33 5.83
C LEU A 204 16.80 0.59 5.35
N VAL A 205 16.78 0.01 4.15
CA VAL A 205 17.86 -0.80 3.61
C VAL A 205 18.50 -0.08 2.41
N PRO A 206 19.72 0.43 2.53
CA PRO A 206 20.39 1.14 1.44
C PRO A 206 20.46 0.30 0.16
N GLY A 207 20.07 0.91 -0.97
CA GLY A 207 20.09 0.27 -2.29
C GLY A 207 19.04 -0.82 -2.50
N ASP A 208 18.08 -0.96 -1.61
CA ASP A 208 17.08 -2.03 -1.71
C ASP A 208 16.20 -1.86 -2.96
N ILE A 209 15.75 -0.66 -3.26
CA ILE A 209 14.92 -0.40 -4.45
C ILE A 209 15.66 -0.83 -5.71
N ASP A 210 16.91 -0.40 -5.87
CA ASP A 210 17.72 -0.76 -7.02
C ASP A 210 17.89 -2.28 -7.15
N ARG A 211 18.18 -2.99 -6.04
CA ARG A 211 18.30 -4.46 -6.01
C ARG A 211 17.00 -5.17 -6.43
N GLN A 212 15.87 -4.75 -5.90
CA GLN A 212 14.58 -5.37 -6.20
C GLN A 212 14.18 -5.16 -7.67
N LEU A 213 14.40 -3.96 -8.20
CA LEU A 213 14.14 -3.67 -9.61
C LEU A 213 15.09 -4.45 -10.55
N GLU A 214 16.38 -4.54 -10.21
CA GLU A 214 17.35 -5.33 -10.94
C GLU A 214 17.03 -6.82 -10.90
N HIS A 215 16.58 -7.32 -9.72
CA HIS A 215 16.14 -8.70 -9.57
C HIS A 215 14.95 -9.02 -10.51
N LEU A 216 13.96 -8.12 -10.62
CA LEU A 216 12.82 -8.30 -11.53
C LEU A 216 13.26 -8.38 -13.01
N ILE A 217 14.29 -7.64 -13.42
CA ILE A 217 14.81 -7.68 -14.78
C ILE A 217 15.59 -8.98 -15.03
N THR A 218 16.49 -9.33 -14.11
CA THR A 218 17.36 -10.51 -14.25
C THR A 218 16.61 -11.82 -14.06
N HIS A 219 15.52 -11.81 -13.30
CA HIS A 219 14.65 -12.98 -13.03
C HIS A 219 13.24 -12.81 -13.61
N ARG A 220 13.13 -12.13 -14.76
CA ARG A 220 11.84 -11.84 -15.40
C ARG A 220 10.99 -13.08 -15.76
N HIS A 221 11.59 -14.28 -15.72
CA HIS A 221 10.87 -15.54 -15.85
C HIS A 221 9.90 -15.82 -14.69
N LEU A 222 10.02 -15.11 -13.56
CA LEU A 222 9.11 -15.20 -12.42
C LEU A 222 7.84 -14.36 -12.61
N LEU A 223 7.85 -13.37 -13.52
CA LEU A 223 6.74 -12.45 -13.73
C LEU A 223 5.41 -13.13 -14.06
N PRO A 224 5.35 -14.19 -14.90
CA PRO A 224 4.09 -14.91 -15.14
C PRO A 224 3.45 -15.50 -13.89
N GLN A 225 4.24 -16.02 -12.98
CA GLN A 225 3.76 -16.54 -11.70
C GLN A 225 3.31 -15.39 -10.78
N LEU A 226 4.14 -14.38 -10.61
CA LEU A 226 3.84 -13.20 -9.78
C LEU A 226 2.58 -12.47 -10.24
N SER A 227 2.36 -12.38 -11.55
CA SER A 227 1.16 -11.78 -12.15
C SER A 227 -0.13 -12.48 -11.69
N ARG A 228 -0.16 -13.80 -11.72
CA ARG A 228 -1.31 -14.59 -11.23
C ARG A 228 -1.49 -14.47 -9.72
N GLN A 229 -0.41 -14.64 -8.97
CA GLN A 229 -0.42 -14.50 -7.50
C GLN A 229 -0.86 -13.10 -7.07
N SER A 230 -0.50 -12.05 -7.82
CA SER A 230 -0.96 -10.68 -7.55
C SER A 230 -2.49 -10.60 -7.52
N ARG A 231 -3.16 -11.12 -8.53
CA ARG A 231 -4.63 -11.13 -8.55
C ARG A 231 -5.23 -12.05 -7.51
N GLU A 232 -4.67 -13.23 -7.31
CA GLU A 232 -5.13 -14.19 -6.30
C GLU A 232 -5.08 -13.57 -4.90
N PHE A 233 -4.01 -12.87 -4.59
CA PHE A 233 -3.86 -12.14 -3.33
C PHE A 233 -4.97 -11.11 -3.12
N VAL A 234 -5.26 -10.28 -4.13
CA VAL A 234 -6.30 -9.25 -4.03
C VAL A 234 -7.68 -9.86 -3.87
N ILE A 235 -8.01 -10.91 -4.63
CA ILE A 235 -9.28 -11.62 -4.48
C ILE A 235 -9.42 -12.20 -3.06
N LYS A 236 -8.37 -12.83 -2.55
CA LYS A 236 -8.37 -13.48 -1.23
C LYS A 236 -8.50 -12.50 -0.06
N HIS A 237 -7.90 -11.31 -0.16
CA HIS A 237 -7.75 -10.41 0.99
C HIS A 237 -8.49 -9.07 0.85
N ASN A 238 -8.72 -8.59 -0.38
CA ASN A 238 -9.17 -7.23 -0.66
C ASN A 238 -10.40 -7.13 -1.58
N ASP A 239 -11.00 -8.27 -2.01
CA ASP A 239 -12.23 -8.20 -2.80
C ASP A 239 -13.31 -7.38 -2.07
N ALA A 240 -13.98 -6.48 -2.80
CA ALA A 240 -14.93 -5.53 -2.23
C ALA A 240 -16.07 -6.23 -1.47
N THR A 241 -16.52 -7.42 -1.94
CA THR A 241 -17.56 -8.19 -1.29
C THR A 241 -17.09 -8.74 0.06
N LEU A 242 -15.84 -9.22 0.12
CA LEU A 242 -15.23 -9.70 1.36
C LEU A 242 -15.05 -8.56 2.36
N VAL A 243 -14.55 -7.41 1.90
CA VAL A 243 -14.34 -6.23 2.74
C VAL A 243 -15.68 -5.69 3.25
N ALA A 244 -16.72 -5.64 2.41
CA ALA A 244 -18.06 -5.25 2.83
C ALA A 244 -18.62 -6.18 3.93
N ARG A 245 -18.41 -7.49 3.81
CA ARG A 245 -18.79 -8.46 4.85
C ARG A 245 -18.11 -8.17 6.19
N ARG A 246 -16.80 -7.91 6.17
CA ARG A 246 -16.05 -7.52 7.39
C ARG A 246 -16.60 -6.24 8.02
N HIS A 247 -17.06 -5.27 7.21
CA HIS A 247 -17.72 -4.07 7.74
C HIS A 247 -19.04 -4.40 8.41
N LEU A 248 -19.87 -5.26 7.81
CA LEU A 248 -21.14 -5.69 8.41
C LEU A 248 -20.89 -6.43 9.73
N GLU A 249 -19.95 -7.36 9.77
CA GLU A 249 -19.56 -8.07 10.99
C GLU A 249 -19.07 -7.11 12.10
N ALA A 250 -18.29 -6.08 11.72
CA ALA A 250 -17.86 -5.06 12.67
C ALA A 250 -19.04 -4.22 13.19
N TRP A 251 -19.97 -3.82 12.35
CA TRP A 251 -21.16 -3.08 12.74
C TRP A 251 -22.06 -3.89 13.66
N ASP A 252 -22.26 -5.18 13.37
CA ASP A 252 -23.05 -6.07 14.24
C ASP A 252 -22.37 -6.23 15.62
N ALA A 253 -21.07 -6.41 15.65
CA ALA A 253 -20.29 -6.48 16.91
C ALA A 253 -20.41 -5.18 17.72
N ILE A 254 -20.24 -4.02 17.09
CA ILE A 254 -20.39 -2.70 17.70
C ILE A 254 -21.83 -2.51 18.25
N SER A 255 -22.85 -2.88 17.49
CA SER A 255 -24.25 -2.76 17.89
C SER A 255 -24.55 -3.62 19.11
N ASN A 256 -24.00 -4.84 19.16
CA ASN A 256 -24.15 -5.73 20.31
C ASN A 256 -23.47 -5.18 21.58
N LEU A 257 -22.28 -4.55 21.44
CA LEU A 257 -21.62 -3.88 22.56
C LEU A 257 -22.45 -2.72 23.13
N LYS A 258 -23.20 -2.01 22.28
CA LYS A 258 -24.06 -0.90 22.68
C LYS A 258 -25.32 -1.36 23.44
N ASN A 259 -25.91 -2.47 22.96
CA ASN A 259 -27.15 -3.02 23.56
C ASN A 259 -26.91 -3.72 24.91
N ASN A 260 -25.67 -4.07 25.22
CA ASN A 260 -25.27 -4.72 26.48
C ASN A 260 -24.75 -3.73 27.55
N ARG A 261 -24.84 -2.42 27.28
CA ARG A 261 -24.54 -1.33 28.24
C ARG A 261 -25.81 -0.73 28.76
#